data_c56a5cb07235aa28a75c5c149c5ff7d5
#
_entry.id   c56a5cb07235aa28a75c5c149c5ff7d5
#
_cell.length_a   1.000
_cell.length_b   1.000
_cell.length_c   1.000
_cell.angle_alpha   90.00
_cell.angle_beta   90.00
_cell.angle_gamma   90.00
#
_symmetry.space_group_name_H-M   'P 1'
#
loop_
_entity.id
_entity.type
_entity.pdbx_description
1 polymer ?
#
loop_
_entity_poly.entity_id
_entity_poly.type
_entity_poly.pdbx_seq_one_letter_code
_entity_poly.pdbx_strand_id
1 'polypeptide(L)'
;FELLSPQVGTVISDDFVIGEVVEPGRVLFEVSDISRLWVDAQLRPEQAVKVTVGTRAQVRVHGERWLDGKVVQLHQRVDEGTRTKAVRIEVNNEAGQLSPGDYADVLIETADSEARVAVPQESVLLMQGSPTVFKVEGDELHPQPVETGMTRAGWTEIKAGLAEGDEIVVKGAFLLKSLALKSQMGEGDGH
;
A
#
# COMPACT_ATOMS: atom_id res chain seq x y z
N PHE A 1 -26.79 12.16 40.98
CA PHE A 1 -27.40 11.72 39.72
C PHE A 1 -26.35 10.96 38.94
N GLU A 2 -26.62 9.71 38.64
CA GLU A 2 -25.69 8.86 37.88
C GLU A 2 -26.12 8.85 36.42
N LEU A 3 -25.22 9.20 35.49
CA LEU A 3 -25.49 9.19 34.07
C LEU A 3 -24.90 7.88 33.51
N LEU A 4 -25.76 6.99 33.04
CA LEU A 4 -25.35 5.70 32.47
C LEU A 4 -25.30 5.77 30.94
N SER A 5 -24.30 5.11 30.35
CA SER A 5 -24.24 4.95 28.90
C SER A 5 -25.38 4.08 28.40
N PRO A 6 -26.10 4.47 27.34
CA PRO A 6 -27.19 3.66 26.74
C PRO A 6 -26.66 2.46 25.93
N GLN A 7 -25.34 2.40 25.66
CA GLN A 7 -24.73 1.34 24.85
C GLN A 7 -23.33 0.99 25.33
N VAL A 8 -22.89 -0.20 24.97
CA VAL A 8 -21.50 -0.62 25.14
C VAL A 8 -20.65 0.02 24.05
N GLY A 9 -19.46 0.54 24.41
CA GLY A 9 -18.55 1.17 23.47
C GLY A 9 -17.40 1.86 24.16
N THR A 10 -16.58 2.55 23.38
CA THR A 10 -15.48 3.37 23.85
C THR A 10 -15.90 4.83 23.85
N VAL A 11 -15.53 5.57 24.89
CA VAL A 11 -15.70 7.03 24.90
C VAL A 11 -14.69 7.63 23.93
N ILE A 12 -15.18 8.25 22.86
CA ILE A 12 -14.34 8.84 21.81
C ILE A 12 -14.23 10.38 21.97
N SER A 13 -15.10 10.98 22.76
CA SER A 13 -15.04 12.40 23.13
C SER A 13 -15.67 12.62 24.50
N ASP A 14 -15.04 13.47 25.30
CA ASP A 14 -15.52 14.01 26.56
C ASP A 14 -15.29 15.54 26.55
N ASP A 15 -16.36 16.29 26.41
CA ASP A 15 -16.27 17.76 26.22
C ASP A 15 -16.89 18.49 27.42
N PHE A 16 -16.33 18.29 28.63
CA PHE A 16 -16.70 19.00 29.82
C PHE A 16 -15.57 19.10 30.83
N VAL A 17 -15.69 20.06 31.77
CA VAL A 17 -14.76 20.22 32.89
C VAL A 17 -15.52 19.99 34.20
N ILE A 18 -14.88 19.28 35.15
CA ILE A 18 -15.47 19.03 36.48
C ILE A 18 -15.75 20.37 37.18
N GLY A 19 -17.02 20.57 37.61
CA GLY A 19 -17.51 21.82 38.23
C GLY A 19 -18.13 22.80 37.24
N GLU A 20 -18.15 22.52 35.97
CA GLU A 20 -18.85 23.30 34.94
C GLU A 20 -20.36 23.12 35.04
N VAL A 21 -21.11 24.20 34.82
CA VAL A 21 -22.57 24.14 34.68
C VAL A 21 -22.91 23.78 33.24
N VAL A 22 -23.58 22.64 33.07
CA VAL A 22 -23.99 22.17 31.74
C VAL A 22 -25.45 22.48 31.48
N GLU A 23 -25.76 22.93 30.28
CA GLU A 23 -27.12 23.22 29.85
C GLU A 23 -27.81 21.91 29.35
N PRO A 24 -29.15 21.83 29.52
CA PRO A 24 -29.91 20.69 28.99
C PRO A 24 -29.71 20.55 27.46
N GLY A 25 -29.39 19.34 26.99
CA GLY A 25 -29.16 19.06 25.58
C GLY A 25 -27.72 19.18 25.11
N ARG A 26 -26.79 19.60 25.98
CA ARG A 26 -25.36 19.53 25.67
C ARG A 26 -24.87 18.07 25.65
N VAL A 27 -24.11 17.71 24.63
CA VAL A 27 -23.43 16.41 24.55
C VAL A 27 -22.23 16.46 25.52
N LEU A 28 -22.17 15.53 26.46
CA LEU A 28 -21.08 15.42 27.43
C LEU A 28 -20.07 14.32 27.05
N PHE A 29 -20.58 13.23 26.50
CA PHE A 29 -19.79 12.10 26.06
C PHE A 29 -20.29 11.62 24.71
N GLU A 30 -19.35 11.22 23.87
CA GLU A 30 -19.64 10.47 22.67
C GLU A 30 -19.10 9.06 22.85
N VAL A 31 -20.00 8.07 22.76
CA VAL A 31 -19.67 6.63 22.93
C VAL A 31 -19.92 5.93 21.61
N SER A 32 -18.90 5.28 21.07
CA SER A 32 -18.99 4.55 19.81
C SER A 32 -18.39 3.16 19.93
N ASP A 33 -18.91 2.22 19.16
CA ASP A 33 -18.27 0.93 18.91
C ASP A 33 -17.17 1.15 17.85
N ILE A 34 -15.91 1.08 18.30
CA ILE A 34 -14.73 1.25 17.43
C ILE A 34 -14.11 -0.09 17.02
N SER A 35 -14.78 -1.22 17.26
CA SER A 35 -14.30 -2.55 16.84
C SER A 35 -14.23 -2.70 15.32
N ARG A 36 -15.03 -1.94 14.60
CA ARG A 36 -14.98 -1.77 13.14
C ARG A 36 -14.99 -0.31 12.80
N LEU A 37 -14.08 0.09 11.96
CA LEU A 37 -13.97 1.48 11.49
C LEU A 37 -14.13 1.56 9.98
N TRP A 38 -14.56 2.72 9.53
CA TRP A 38 -14.63 3.06 8.12
C TRP A 38 -13.51 4.04 7.77
N VAL A 39 -12.81 3.74 6.70
CA VAL A 39 -11.80 4.62 6.12
C VAL A 39 -12.35 5.15 4.79
N ASP A 40 -12.46 6.44 4.66
CA ASP A 40 -12.91 7.10 3.44
C ASP A 40 -11.69 7.48 2.58
N ALA A 41 -11.37 6.62 1.61
CA ALA A 41 -10.29 6.85 0.65
C ALA A 41 -10.75 7.76 -0.49
N GLN A 42 -9.93 8.75 -0.84
CA GLN A 42 -10.21 9.69 -1.92
C GLN A 42 -9.51 9.24 -3.20
N LEU A 43 -10.27 8.78 -4.19
CA LEU A 43 -9.75 8.30 -5.46
C LEU A 43 -10.06 9.26 -6.60
N ARG A 44 -9.13 9.36 -7.56
CA ARG A 44 -9.45 10.02 -8.83
C ARG A 44 -10.52 9.24 -9.58
N PRO A 45 -11.39 9.89 -10.36
CA PRO A 45 -12.49 9.22 -11.07
C PRO A 45 -12.03 8.02 -11.92
N GLU A 46 -10.90 8.15 -12.62
CA GLU A 46 -10.31 7.09 -13.43
C GLU A 46 -9.82 5.87 -12.62
N GLN A 47 -9.49 6.06 -11.35
CA GLN A 47 -9.15 4.98 -10.43
C GLN A 47 -10.42 4.35 -9.83
N ALA A 48 -11.39 5.19 -9.49
CA ALA A 48 -12.64 4.74 -8.86
C ALA A 48 -13.47 3.80 -9.75
N VAL A 49 -13.42 3.94 -11.09
CA VAL A 49 -14.12 3.03 -12.01
C VAL A 49 -13.59 1.60 -11.99
N LYS A 50 -12.38 1.40 -11.50
CA LYS A 50 -11.74 0.08 -11.38
C LYS A 50 -12.02 -0.61 -10.03
N VAL A 51 -12.76 0.06 -9.15
CA VAL A 51 -13.08 -0.43 -7.80
C VAL A 51 -14.56 -0.75 -7.72
N THR A 52 -14.89 -1.87 -7.10
CA THR A 52 -16.28 -2.30 -6.85
C THR A 52 -16.50 -2.60 -5.37
N VAL A 53 -17.76 -2.63 -4.93
CA VAL A 53 -18.09 -3.10 -3.59
C VAL A 53 -17.62 -4.55 -3.45
N GLY A 54 -16.96 -4.85 -2.35
CA GLY A 54 -16.33 -6.14 -2.11
C GLY A 54 -14.87 -6.24 -2.50
N THR A 55 -14.31 -5.24 -3.20
CA THR A 55 -12.87 -5.18 -3.50
C THR A 55 -12.05 -5.20 -2.22
N ARG A 56 -10.99 -6.02 -2.21
CA ARG A 56 -10.05 -6.08 -1.09
C ARG A 56 -9.24 -4.79 -1.01
N ALA A 57 -8.98 -4.39 0.22
CA ALA A 57 -8.13 -3.25 0.51
C ALA A 57 -7.24 -3.55 1.72
N GLN A 58 -6.18 -2.80 1.86
CA GLN A 58 -5.33 -2.81 3.06
C GLN A 58 -5.18 -1.38 3.55
N VAL A 59 -5.21 -1.20 4.85
CA VAL A 59 -5.15 0.10 5.52
C VAL A 59 -4.01 0.10 6.52
N ARG A 60 -3.26 1.20 6.58
CA ARG A 60 -2.15 1.38 7.50
C ARG A 60 -2.15 2.80 8.07
N VAL A 61 -1.97 2.92 9.38
CA VAL A 61 -1.81 4.18 10.12
C VAL A 61 -0.39 4.26 10.68
N HIS A 62 0.22 5.43 10.66
CA HIS A 62 1.53 5.73 11.25
C HIS A 62 2.69 4.79 10.86
N GLY A 63 2.63 4.16 9.69
CA GLY A 63 3.67 3.24 9.24
C GLY A 63 3.68 1.87 9.92
N GLU A 64 2.66 1.56 10.70
CA GLU A 64 2.45 0.28 11.36
C GLU A 64 2.08 -0.85 10.38
N ARG A 65 1.63 -1.97 10.92
CA ARG A 65 1.22 -3.14 10.15
C ARG A 65 0.00 -2.82 9.28
N TRP A 66 -0.03 -3.37 8.07
CA TRP A 66 -1.20 -3.35 7.22
C TRP A 66 -2.34 -4.19 7.80
N LEU A 67 -3.53 -3.60 7.87
CA LEU A 67 -4.78 -4.25 8.28
C LEU A 67 -5.61 -4.53 7.04
N ASP A 68 -6.20 -5.72 6.98
CA ASP A 68 -7.08 -6.08 5.88
C ASP A 68 -8.42 -5.36 6.00
N GLY A 69 -8.90 -4.88 4.87
CA GLY A 69 -10.16 -4.18 4.75
C GLY A 69 -10.89 -4.56 3.47
N LYS A 70 -12.12 -4.10 3.37
CA LYS A 70 -12.99 -4.37 2.23
C LYS A 70 -13.77 -3.12 1.85
N VAL A 71 -13.85 -2.84 0.55
CA VAL A 71 -14.71 -1.77 0.04
C VAL A 71 -16.17 -2.12 0.30
N VAL A 72 -16.86 -1.27 1.06
CA VAL A 72 -18.28 -1.43 1.39
C VAL A 72 -19.18 -0.45 0.66
N GLN A 73 -18.64 0.68 0.22
CA GLN A 73 -19.42 1.70 -0.48
C GLN A 73 -18.55 2.52 -1.42
N LEU A 74 -19.11 2.87 -2.59
CA LEU A 74 -18.56 3.86 -3.50
C LEU A 74 -19.53 5.04 -3.58
N HIS A 75 -19.05 6.23 -3.29
CA HIS A 75 -19.83 7.45 -3.45
C HIS A 75 -19.88 7.83 -4.93
N GLN A 76 -21.10 8.09 -5.44
CA GLN A 76 -21.28 8.45 -6.86
C GLN A 76 -20.93 9.92 -7.14
N ARG A 77 -20.99 10.76 -6.10
CA ARG A 77 -20.69 12.19 -6.23
C ARG A 77 -19.19 12.41 -6.24
N VAL A 78 -18.75 13.26 -7.17
CA VAL A 78 -17.38 13.80 -7.19
C VAL A 78 -17.35 15.02 -6.26
N ASP A 79 -16.40 15.09 -5.39
CA ASP A 79 -16.10 16.29 -4.62
C ASP A 79 -15.48 17.34 -5.56
N GLU A 80 -16.10 18.50 -5.66
CA GLU A 80 -15.71 19.55 -6.60
C GLU A 80 -14.39 20.23 -6.21
N GLY A 81 -14.08 20.28 -4.93
CA GLY A 81 -12.85 20.90 -4.41
C GLY A 81 -11.62 20.02 -4.67
N THR A 82 -11.72 18.74 -4.38
CA THR A 82 -10.62 17.76 -4.53
C THR A 82 -10.63 17.04 -5.86
N ARG A 83 -11.76 17.08 -6.59
CA ARG A 83 -12.02 16.33 -7.83
C ARG A 83 -11.87 14.81 -7.65
N THR A 84 -12.22 14.31 -6.46
CA THR A 84 -12.12 12.89 -6.11
C THR A 84 -13.50 12.29 -5.84
N LYS A 85 -13.56 10.95 -5.85
CA LYS A 85 -14.68 10.17 -5.36
C LYS A 85 -14.27 9.47 -4.07
N ALA A 86 -15.13 9.54 -3.05
CA ALA A 86 -14.92 8.81 -1.81
C ALA A 86 -15.28 7.33 -1.99
N VAL A 87 -14.40 6.47 -1.51
CA VAL A 87 -14.58 5.03 -1.43
C VAL A 87 -14.47 4.63 0.03
N ARG A 88 -15.52 4.02 0.57
CA ARG A 88 -15.56 3.60 1.98
C ARG A 88 -15.08 2.18 2.12
N ILE A 89 -14.11 2.00 3.01
CA ILE A 89 -13.48 0.72 3.32
C ILE A 89 -13.77 0.39 4.77
N GLU A 90 -14.33 -0.78 5.04
CA GLU A 90 -14.50 -1.30 6.38
C GLU A 90 -13.25 -2.07 6.79
N VAL A 91 -12.76 -1.82 8.00
CA VAL A 91 -11.58 -2.45 8.59
C VAL A 91 -11.96 -2.99 9.98
N ASN A 92 -11.52 -4.21 10.30
CA ASN A 92 -11.59 -4.75 11.65
C ASN A 92 -10.55 -4.06 12.53
N ASN A 93 -10.99 -3.50 13.66
CA ASN A 93 -10.18 -2.76 14.62
C ASN A 93 -10.27 -3.34 16.04
N GLU A 94 -10.53 -4.64 16.18
CA GLU A 94 -10.63 -5.28 17.50
C GLU A 94 -9.38 -5.07 18.38
N ALA A 95 -8.21 -4.92 17.74
CA ALA A 95 -6.96 -4.64 18.43
C ALA A 95 -6.77 -3.15 18.82
N GLY A 96 -7.71 -2.25 18.45
CA GLY A 96 -7.66 -0.84 18.81
C GLY A 96 -6.49 -0.06 18.16
N GLN A 97 -6.02 -0.51 16.98
CA GLN A 97 -4.86 0.08 16.29
C GLN A 97 -5.20 1.35 15.53
N LEU A 98 -6.47 1.55 15.23
CA LEU A 98 -6.98 2.72 14.51
C LEU A 98 -7.85 3.56 15.45
N SER A 99 -7.76 4.88 15.32
CA SER A 99 -8.62 5.82 16.02
C SER A 99 -9.48 6.62 15.03
N PRO A 100 -10.73 6.94 15.38
CA PRO A 100 -11.51 7.88 14.59
C PRO A 100 -10.76 9.21 14.42
N GLY A 101 -10.65 9.70 13.19
CA GLY A 101 -9.91 10.92 12.86
C GLY A 101 -8.47 10.70 12.40
N ASP A 102 -7.94 9.48 12.46
CA ASP A 102 -6.61 9.16 11.94
C ASP A 102 -6.54 9.29 10.42
N TYR A 103 -5.37 9.70 9.92
CA TYR A 103 -5.02 9.60 8.51
C TYR A 103 -4.38 8.25 8.22
N ALA A 104 -4.83 7.59 7.15
CA ALA A 104 -4.38 6.26 6.79
C ALA A 104 -3.85 6.20 5.35
N ASP A 105 -2.82 5.38 5.15
CA ASP A 105 -2.45 4.89 3.83
C ASP A 105 -3.40 3.75 3.44
N VAL A 106 -3.85 3.76 2.19
CA VAL A 106 -4.77 2.75 1.67
C VAL A 106 -4.22 2.15 0.39
N LEU A 107 -4.22 0.82 0.32
CA LEU A 107 -4.00 0.04 -0.90
C LEU A 107 -5.31 -0.65 -1.27
N ILE A 108 -5.78 -0.45 -2.51
CA ILE A 108 -7.00 -1.08 -3.03
C ILE A 108 -6.59 -1.97 -4.20
N GLU A 109 -6.96 -3.24 -4.17
CA GLU A 109 -6.80 -4.16 -5.29
C GLU A 109 -7.76 -3.73 -6.39
N THR A 110 -7.27 -3.54 -7.62
CA THR A 110 -8.11 -3.21 -8.76
C THR A 110 -8.22 -4.40 -9.70
N ALA A 111 -9.33 -4.51 -10.42
CA ALA A 111 -9.58 -5.62 -11.35
C ALA A 111 -8.56 -5.71 -12.51
N ASP A 112 -7.81 -4.65 -12.75
CA ASP A 112 -6.72 -4.61 -13.74
C ASP A 112 -5.36 -5.09 -13.18
N SER A 113 -5.33 -5.67 -11.99
CA SER A 113 -4.13 -6.37 -11.52
C SER A 113 -4.00 -7.70 -12.26
N GLU A 114 -3.68 -7.65 -13.56
CA GLU A 114 -2.98 -8.76 -14.17
C GLU A 114 -1.79 -9.07 -13.26
N ALA A 115 -1.63 -10.35 -12.90
CA ALA A 115 -0.45 -10.77 -12.17
C ALA A 115 0.77 -10.35 -12.99
N ARG A 116 1.49 -9.34 -12.52
CA ARG A 116 2.66 -8.80 -13.20
C ARG A 116 3.89 -9.24 -12.43
N VAL A 117 4.89 -9.65 -13.16
CA VAL A 117 6.19 -9.92 -12.58
C VAL A 117 6.73 -8.62 -12.00
N ALA A 118 7.05 -8.61 -10.72
CA ALA A 118 7.69 -7.49 -10.06
C ALA A 118 8.89 -7.99 -9.26
N VAL A 119 9.95 -7.19 -9.29
CA VAL A 119 11.20 -7.50 -8.60
C VAL A 119 11.58 -6.36 -7.65
N PRO A 120 12.34 -6.62 -6.58
CA PRO A 120 12.89 -5.55 -5.75
C PRO A 120 13.68 -4.56 -6.61
N GLN A 121 13.48 -3.27 -6.40
CA GLN A 121 14.16 -2.22 -7.19
C GLN A 121 15.68 -2.36 -7.17
N GLU A 122 16.24 -2.82 -6.06
CA GLU A 122 17.70 -3.02 -5.90
C GLU A 122 18.27 -4.15 -6.77
N SER A 123 17.44 -5.07 -7.29
CA SER A 123 17.87 -6.13 -8.20
C SER A 123 18.00 -5.65 -9.65
N VAL A 124 17.44 -4.50 -9.99
CA VAL A 124 17.50 -3.94 -11.34
C VAL A 124 18.68 -3.01 -11.46
N LEU A 125 19.62 -3.35 -12.30
CA LEU A 125 20.84 -2.58 -12.56
C LEU A 125 20.83 -2.05 -13.98
N LEU A 126 21.49 -0.91 -14.19
CA LEU A 126 21.73 -0.41 -15.53
C LEU A 126 23.06 -1.01 -16.05
N MET A 127 22.99 -1.85 -17.09
CA MET A 127 24.15 -2.42 -17.79
C MET A 127 24.12 -2.02 -19.26
N GLN A 128 25.20 -1.45 -19.77
CA GLN A 128 25.31 -0.98 -21.16
C GLN A 128 24.12 -0.11 -21.63
N GLY A 129 23.55 0.69 -20.71
CA GLY A 129 22.39 1.55 -20.98
C GLY A 129 21.02 0.88 -20.88
N SER A 130 20.96 -0.43 -20.59
CA SER A 130 19.69 -1.18 -20.47
C SER A 130 19.45 -1.68 -19.05
N PRO A 131 18.21 -1.62 -18.53
CA PRO A 131 17.84 -2.28 -17.29
C PRO A 131 18.13 -3.80 -17.40
N THR A 132 18.79 -4.35 -16.40
CA THR A 132 19.25 -5.74 -16.40
C THR A 132 19.11 -6.32 -15.00
N VAL A 133 18.68 -7.56 -14.88
CA VAL A 133 18.71 -8.35 -13.65
C VAL A 133 19.67 -9.53 -13.83
N PHE A 134 20.17 -10.08 -12.73
CA PHE A 134 20.94 -11.34 -12.79
C PHE A 134 19.97 -12.50 -12.49
N LYS A 135 19.75 -13.34 -13.50
CA LYS A 135 18.94 -14.56 -13.39
C LYS A 135 19.84 -15.71 -12.94
N VAL A 136 19.32 -16.57 -12.07
CA VAL A 136 19.98 -17.78 -11.60
C VAL A 136 19.53 -18.95 -12.47
N GLU A 137 20.46 -19.62 -13.16
CA GLU A 137 20.18 -20.82 -13.95
C GLU A 137 21.14 -21.94 -13.51
N GLY A 138 20.65 -22.82 -12.64
CA GLY A 138 21.50 -23.81 -11.98
C GLY A 138 22.52 -23.16 -11.06
N ASP A 139 23.80 -23.37 -11.33
CA ASP A 139 24.92 -22.75 -10.57
C ASP A 139 25.49 -21.49 -11.25
N GLU A 140 24.88 -21.05 -12.33
CA GLU A 140 25.36 -19.90 -13.11
C GLU A 140 24.45 -18.68 -12.96
N LEU A 141 25.05 -17.51 -13.09
CA LEU A 141 24.39 -16.21 -13.00
C LEU A 141 24.47 -15.50 -14.36
N HIS A 142 23.34 -15.32 -15.01
CA HIS A 142 23.28 -14.70 -16.33
C HIS A 142 22.69 -13.28 -16.25
N PRO A 143 23.34 -12.27 -16.84
CA PRO A 143 22.75 -10.95 -17.00
C PRO A 143 21.59 -11.02 -18.01
N GLN A 144 20.37 -10.77 -17.54
CA GLN A 144 19.16 -10.78 -18.33
C GLN A 144 18.65 -9.35 -18.51
N PRO A 145 18.69 -8.78 -19.74
CA PRO A 145 18.03 -7.52 -20.03
C PRO A 145 16.52 -7.62 -19.83
N VAL A 146 15.95 -6.58 -19.25
CA VAL A 146 14.51 -6.52 -18.93
C VAL A 146 13.89 -5.21 -19.37
N GLU A 147 12.61 -5.23 -19.71
CA GLU A 147 11.80 -4.03 -19.85
C GLU A 147 11.10 -3.73 -18.53
N THR A 148 11.37 -2.56 -17.96
CA THR A 148 10.77 -2.14 -16.70
C THR A 148 9.52 -1.31 -16.91
N GLY A 149 8.58 -1.44 -15.97
CA GLY A 149 7.40 -0.61 -15.85
C GLY A 149 7.50 0.38 -14.69
N MET A 150 6.38 0.52 -13.95
CA MET A 150 6.32 1.39 -12.78
C MET A 150 7.14 0.84 -11.62
N THR A 151 7.83 1.74 -10.92
CA THR A 151 8.43 1.43 -9.62
C THR A 151 7.55 2.00 -8.50
N ARG A 152 7.16 1.16 -7.55
CA ARG A 152 6.33 1.56 -6.42
C ARG A 152 6.68 0.77 -5.17
N ALA A 153 6.77 1.45 -4.04
CA ALA A 153 7.05 0.86 -2.73
C ALA A 153 8.29 -0.06 -2.70
N GLY A 154 9.36 0.28 -3.46
CA GLY A 154 10.59 -0.51 -3.52
C GLY A 154 10.55 -1.71 -4.48
N TRP A 155 9.46 -1.86 -5.26
CA TRP A 155 9.30 -2.89 -6.28
C TRP A 155 9.21 -2.28 -7.67
N THR A 156 9.86 -2.91 -8.64
CA THR A 156 9.84 -2.51 -10.05
C THR A 156 9.09 -3.56 -10.87
N GLU A 157 8.08 -3.14 -11.60
CA GLU A 157 7.35 -3.98 -12.56
C GLU A 157 8.28 -4.38 -13.71
N ILE A 158 8.22 -5.64 -14.11
CA ILE A 158 8.91 -6.16 -15.29
C ILE A 158 7.86 -6.46 -16.37
N LYS A 159 7.93 -5.74 -17.48
CA LYS A 159 7.03 -5.91 -18.62
C LYS A 159 7.46 -7.03 -19.55
N ALA A 160 8.78 -7.23 -19.69
CA ALA A 160 9.37 -8.27 -20.50
C ALA A 160 10.76 -8.65 -20.00
N GLY A 161 11.18 -9.89 -20.30
CA GLY A 161 12.52 -10.40 -19.97
C GLY A 161 12.59 -11.31 -18.75
N LEU A 162 11.53 -11.43 -17.96
CA LEU A 162 11.39 -12.39 -16.86
C LEU A 162 10.03 -13.07 -16.91
N ALA A 163 9.98 -14.30 -16.46
CA ALA A 163 8.75 -15.07 -16.24
C ALA A 163 8.49 -15.29 -14.74
N GLU A 164 7.25 -15.64 -14.41
CA GLU A 164 6.90 -16.07 -13.07
C GLU A 164 7.64 -17.35 -12.70
N GLY A 165 8.29 -17.36 -11.53
CA GLY A 165 9.10 -18.50 -11.07
C GLY A 165 10.59 -18.39 -11.41
N ASP A 166 11.02 -17.39 -12.20
CA ASP A 166 12.43 -17.13 -12.41
C ASP A 166 13.12 -16.71 -11.11
N GLU A 167 14.25 -17.34 -10.79
CA GLU A 167 15.09 -16.95 -9.67
C GLU A 167 16.05 -15.83 -10.06
N ILE A 168 16.15 -14.79 -9.23
CA ILE A 168 17.00 -13.62 -9.48
C ILE A 168 17.85 -13.27 -8.27
N VAL A 169 18.99 -12.63 -8.51
CA VAL A 169 19.83 -12.09 -7.46
C VAL A 169 19.30 -10.74 -7.02
N VAL A 170 18.95 -10.62 -5.73
CA VAL A 170 18.48 -9.36 -5.12
C VAL A 170 19.64 -8.65 -4.44
N LYS A 171 20.36 -9.33 -3.52
CA LYS A 171 21.47 -8.75 -2.79
C LYS A 171 22.80 -9.05 -3.46
N GLY A 172 23.67 -8.04 -3.58
CA GLY A 172 24.97 -8.21 -4.20
C GLY A 172 25.00 -8.09 -5.73
N ALA A 173 23.86 -7.78 -6.36
CA ALA A 173 23.76 -7.57 -7.80
C ALA A 173 24.78 -6.55 -8.35
N PHE A 174 25.08 -5.49 -7.58
CA PHE A 174 26.09 -4.50 -7.95
C PHE A 174 27.52 -5.08 -8.04
N LEU A 175 27.86 -6.02 -7.17
CA LEU A 175 29.14 -6.75 -7.21
C LEU A 175 29.23 -7.58 -8.49
N LEU A 176 28.15 -8.26 -8.86
CA LEU A 176 28.08 -9.06 -10.09
C LEU A 176 28.24 -8.21 -11.35
N LYS A 177 27.65 -7.00 -11.36
CA LYS A 177 27.87 -6.03 -12.44
C LYS A 177 29.36 -5.70 -12.61
N SER A 178 30.05 -5.46 -11.50
CA SER A 178 31.49 -5.11 -11.52
C SER A 178 32.36 -6.28 -12.01
N LEU A 179 31.99 -7.53 -11.68
CA LEU A 179 32.69 -8.72 -12.15
C LEU A 179 32.41 -8.99 -13.64
N ALA A 180 31.14 -8.85 -14.07
CA ALA A 180 30.76 -9.04 -15.47
C ALA A 180 31.46 -8.01 -16.40
N LEU A 181 31.58 -6.76 -15.96
CA LEU A 181 32.32 -5.72 -16.71
C LEU A 181 33.83 -6.02 -16.77
N LYS A 182 34.44 -6.56 -15.70
CA LYS A 182 35.83 -6.95 -15.69
C LYS A 182 36.14 -8.13 -16.64
N SER A 183 35.26 -9.13 -16.70
CA SER A 183 35.46 -10.27 -17.62
C SER A 183 35.42 -9.84 -19.08
N GLN A 184 34.52 -8.91 -19.43
CA GLN A 184 34.43 -8.35 -20.78
C GLN A 184 35.65 -7.50 -21.19
N MET A 185 36.29 -6.83 -20.22
CA MET A 185 37.51 -6.02 -20.47
C MET A 185 38.76 -6.90 -20.53
N GLY A 186 38.74 -8.11 -19.95
CA GLY A 186 39.89 -9.03 -19.94
C GLY A 186 40.05 -9.88 -21.22
N GLU A 187 39.01 -10.02 -22.04
CA GLU A 187 39.04 -10.75 -23.30
C GLU A 187 39.51 -9.87 -24.51
N GLY A 188 39.70 -8.59 -24.33
CA GLY A 188 40.09 -7.65 -25.40
C GLY A 188 41.61 -7.45 -25.61
N ASP A 189 42.47 -8.09 -24.81
CA ASP A 189 43.94 -7.82 -24.84
C ASP A 189 44.74 -9.05 -25.28
N GLY A 190 44.26 -9.78 -26.24
CA GLY A 190 44.91 -10.95 -26.78
C GLY A 190 44.95 -10.99 -28.32
N HIS A 191 45.62 -10.02 -28.96
CA HIS A 191 46.18 -10.16 -30.31
C HIS A 191 47.41 -9.28 -30.47
#